data_d8bf09f60ab50a0be9d379229f8331db
#
_entry.id   d8bf09f60ab50a0be9d379229f8331db
#
_cell.length_a   1.000
_cell.length_b   1.000
_cell.length_c   1.000
_cell.angle_alpha   90.00
_cell.angle_beta   90.00
_cell.angle_gamma   90.00
#
_symmetry.space_group_name_H-M   'P 1'
#
loop_
_entity.id
_entity.type
_entity.pdbx_description
1 polymer ?
#
loop_
_entity_poly.entity_id
_entity_poly.type
_entity_poly.pdbx_seq_one_letter_code
_entity_poly.pdbx_strand_id
1 'polypeptide(L)'
;MILVMPLIKLSDGVGAIKIQCSPELDDYYCRISEDPLLLVKLWRKENAKCIHIVDADSFESKNNYLNSTAAVYLAESVDIPIEYSAEFYEIEECRVLLNSGIYRIVLNELSIADPIGVRKLIEEF
;
A
#
# COMPACT_ATOMS: atom_id res chain seq x y z
N MET A 1 -2.21 22.48 6.41
CA MET A 1 -2.00 21.22 7.17
C MET A 1 -0.86 20.43 6.55
N ILE A 2 0.09 20.03 7.38
CA ILE A 2 1.17 19.14 6.93
C ILE A 2 0.78 17.72 7.31
N LEU A 3 0.78 16.81 6.33
CA LEU A 3 0.42 15.43 6.54
C LEU A 3 1.69 14.57 6.44
N VAL A 4 1.98 13.83 7.51
CA VAL A 4 3.02 12.81 7.51
C VAL A 4 2.34 11.46 7.29
N MET A 5 2.75 10.77 6.25
CA MET A 5 2.13 9.51 5.85
C MET A 5 3.17 8.39 5.94
N PRO A 6 3.01 7.45 6.89
CA PRO A 6 3.87 6.29 6.93
C PRO A 6 3.77 5.48 5.64
N LEU A 7 4.90 4.95 5.19
CA LEU A 7 4.97 4.12 3.99
C LEU A 7 5.37 2.71 4.36
N ILE A 8 4.63 1.73 3.84
CA ILE A 8 4.93 0.31 3.99
C ILE A 8 5.17 -0.27 2.60
N LYS A 9 6.36 -0.83 2.39
CA LYS A 9 6.67 -1.57 1.18
C LYS A 9 6.34 -3.04 1.36
N LEU A 10 5.62 -3.60 0.41
CA LEU A 10 5.31 -5.03 0.38
C LEU A 10 6.13 -5.75 -0.68
N SER A 11 6.65 -6.91 -0.30
CA SER A 11 7.30 -7.87 -1.20
C SER A 11 6.83 -9.26 -0.82
N ASP A 12 6.31 -10.03 -1.78
CA ASP A 12 5.73 -11.35 -1.57
C ASP A 12 4.67 -11.39 -0.45
N GLY A 13 3.91 -10.30 -0.30
CA GLY A 13 2.85 -10.18 0.69
C GLY A 13 3.32 -9.84 2.10
N VAL A 14 4.61 -9.60 2.30
CA VAL A 14 5.21 -9.26 3.60
C VAL A 14 5.97 -7.94 3.51
N GLY A 15 6.36 -7.40 4.66
CA GLY A 15 7.15 -6.17 4.71
C GLY A 15 8.51 -6.35 4.02
N ALA A 16 8.82 -5.46 3.08
CA ALA A 16 10.03 -5.54 2.28
C ALA A 16 11.24 -4.89 2.94
N ILE A 17 11.02 -4.03 3.93
CA ILE A 17 12.11 -3.32 4.60
C ILE A 17 12.47 -4.05 5.88
N LYS A 18 13.70 -4.49 5.96
CA LYS A 18 14.28 -5.08 7.14
C LYS A 18 15.07 -4.01 7.90
N ILE A 19 14.63 -3.70 9.11
CA ILE A 19 15.36 -2.77 9.96
C ILE A 19 16.60 -3.49 10.50
N GLN A 20 17.77 -2.89 10.29
CA GLN A 20 18.98 -3.40 10.90
C GLN A 20 18.94 -3.10 12.40
N CYS A 21 18.83 -4.15 13.20
CA CYS A 21 18.77 -4.03 14.65
C CYS A 21 20.11 -3.59 15.20
N SER A 22 20.12 -2.49 15.94
CA SER A 22 21.27 -2.05 16.73
C SER A 22 20.90 -2.08 18.21
N PRO A 23 21.89 -2.08 19.14
CA PRO A 23 21.61 -2.03 20.58
C PRO A 23 20.80 -0.83 21.02
N GLU A 24 20.75 0.21 20.20
CA GLU A 24 20.01 1.45 20.45
C GLU A 24 18.55 1.38 20.00
N LEU A 25 18.20 0.40 19.15
CA LEU A 25 16.85 0.20 18.66
C LEU A 25 16.08 -0.73 19.58
N ASP A 26 14.82 -0.37 19.87
CA ASP A 26 13.91 -1.25 20.58
C ASP A 26 13.69 -2.54 19.78
N ASP A 27 13.88 -3.69 20.41
CA ASP A 27 13.65 -5.01 19.81
C ASP A 27 12.25 -5.17 19.22
N TYR A 28 11.26 -4.48 19.80
CA TYR A 28 9.89 -4.50 19.30
C TYR A 28 9.83 -4.03 17.84
N TYR A 29 10.44 -2.88 17.53
CA TYR A 29 10.45 -2.37 16.16
C TYR A 29 11.18 -3.29 15.19
N CYS A 30 12.24 -3.91 15.64
CA CYS A 30 12.95 -4.91 14.83
C CYS A 30 12.05 -6.10 14.48
N ARG A 31 11.30 -6.61 15.47
CA ARG A 31 10.44 -7.78 15.27
C ARG A 31 9.27 -7.52 14.33
N ILE A 32 8.70 -6.31 14.35
CA ILE A 32 7.53 -5.99 13.53
C ILE A 32 7.89 -5.42 12.15
N SER A 33 9.16 -5.13 11.89
CA SER A 33 9.58 -4.45 10.65
C SER A 33 9.20 -5.19 9.38
N GLU A 34 9.07 -6.51 9.43
CA GLU A 34 8.67 -7.35 8.31
C GLU A 34 7.19 -7.78 8.37
N ASP A 35 6.46 -7.38 9.42
CA ASP A 35 5.05 -7.72 9.59
C ASP A 35 4.16 -6.51 9.27
N PRO A 36 3.55 -6.45 8.07
CA PRO A 36 2.78 -5.29 7.67
C PRO A 36 1.52 -5.07 8.51
N LEU A 37 0.92 -6.14 9.03
CA LEU A 37 -0.27 -6.01 9.90
C LEU A 37 0.06 -5.30 11.21
N LEU A 38 1.17 -5.68 11.84
CA LEU A 38 1.63 -5.02 13.07
C LEU A 38 2.04 -3.58 12.79
N LEU A 39 2.63 -3.30 11.63
CA LEU A 39 3.02 -1.95 11.23
C LEU A 39 1.80 -1.04 11.04
N VAL A 40 0.75 -1.48 10.33
CA VAL A 40 -0.45 -0.65 10.18
C VAL A 40 -1.13 -0.40 11.52
N LYS A 41 -1.19 -1.39 12.39
CA LYS A 41 -1.76 -1.23 13.74
C LYS A 41 -0.94 -0.27 14.59
N LEU A 42 0.40 -0.34 14.49
CA LEU A 42 1.30 0.60 15.17
C LEU A 42 1.03 2.03 14.71
N TRP A 43 1.03 2.28 13.40
CA TRP A 43 0.81 3.62 12.87
C TRP A 43 -0.59 4.15 13.18
N ARG A 44 -1.60 3.27 13.19
CA ARG A 44 -2.94 3.66 13.63
C ARG A 44 -2.94 4.09 15.09
N LYS A 45 -2.26 3.36 15.96
CA LYS A 45 -2.10 3.68 17.38
C LYS A 45 -1.36 5.01 17.57
N GLU A 46 -0.37 5.30 16.74
CA GLU A 46 0.39 6.54 16.75
C GLU A 46 -0.34 7.71 16.07
N ASN A 47 -1.64 7.57 15.79
CA ASN A 47 -2.52 8.59 15.22
C ASN A 47 -2.17 9.01 13.78
N ALA A 48 -1.57 8.14 12.98
CA ALA A 48 -1.46 8.38 11.55
C ALA A 48 -2.86 8.60 10.95
N LYS A 49 -2.97 9.52 10.00
CA LYS A 49 -4.25 9.84 9.34
C LYS A 49 -4.50 9.01 8.10
N CYS A 50 -3.47 8.49 7.51
CA CYS A 50 -3.53 7.52 6.41
C CYS A 50 -2.19 6.81 6.33
N ILE A 51 -2.16 5.70 5.59
CA ILE A 51 -0.95 4.90 5.38
C ILE A 51 -0.81 4.65 3.89
N HIS A 52 0.41 4.81 3.37
CA HIS A 52 0.74 4.51 1.98
C HIS A 52 1.39 3.14 1.87
N ILE A 53 0.83 2.28 1.04
CA ILE A 53 1.38 0.95 0.76
C ILE A 53 1.89 0.91 -0.67
N VAL A 54 3.11 0.44 -0.84
CA VAL A 54 3.75 0.29 -2.15
C VAL A 54 3.99 -1.18 -2.43
N ASP A 55 3.59 -1.62 -3.63
CA ASP A 55 3.95 -2.93 -4.16
C ASP A 55 5.37 -2.86 -4.71
N ALA A 56 6.33 -3.40 -3.96
CA ALA A 56 7.73 -3.37 -4.36
C ALA A 56 8.06 -4.33 -5.52
N ASP A 57 7.19 -5.32 -5.76
CA ASP A 57 7.43 -6.36 -6.78
C ASP A 57 6.78 -6.05 -8.12
N SER A 58 5.81 -5.14 -8.19
CA SER A 58 5.04 -4.88 -9.40
C SER A 58 5.89 -4.36 -10.56
N PHE A 59 7.04 -3.75 -10.28
CA PHE A 59 7.98 -3.28 -11.28
C PHE A 59 8.76 -4.41 -11.96
N GLU A 60 8.77 -5.60 -11.36
CA GLU A 60 9.52 -6.77 -11.85
C GLU A 60 8.62 -7.86 -12.41
N SER A 61 7.38 -7.95 -11.95
CA SER A 61 6.44 -9.02 -12.32
C SER A 61 5.02 -8.50 -12.48
N LYS A 62 4.42 -8.75 -13.65
CA LYS A 62 3.03 -8.37 -13.97
C LYS A 62 1.96 -9.09 -13.15
N ASN A 63 2.26 -10.26 -12.60
CA ASN A 63 1.24 -11.17 -12.07
C ASN A 63 1.40 -11.46 -10.58
N ASN A 64 1.96 -10.52 -9.83
CA ASN A 64 2.07 -10.69 -8.39
C ASN A 64 0.84 -10.13 -7.69
N TYR A 65 -0.11 -11.02 -7.37
CA TYR A 65 -1.33 -10.65 -6.64
C TYR A 65 -1.16 -10.70 -5.11
N LEU A 66 -0.02 -11.17 -4.61
CA LEU A 66 0.21 -11.31 -3.17
C LEU A 66 0.18 -9.96 -2.46
N ASN A 67 0.82 -8.95 -3.04
CA ASN A 67 0.89 -7.62 -2.43
C ASN A 67 -0.46 -6.90 -2.48
N SER A 68 -1.20 -6.99 -3.58
CA SER A 68 -2.54 -6.38 -3.66
C SER A 68 -3.53 -7.04 -2.72
N THR A 69 -3.49 -8.36 -2.59
CA THR A 69 -4.31 -9.11 -1.64
C THR A 69 -3.95 -8.73 -0.20
N ALA A 70 -2.66 -8.62 0.11
CA ALA A 70 -2.20 -8.17 1.42
C ALA A 70 -2.65 -6.74 1.70
N ALA A 71 -2.57 -5.84 0.73
CA ALA A 71 -3.00 -4.46 0.89
C ALA A 71 -4.49 -4.35 1.22
N VAL A 72 -5.34 -5.12 0.55
CA VAL A 72 -6.78 -5.18 0.85
C VAL A 72 -7.03 -5.69 2.27
N TYR A 73 -6.33 -6.74 2.68
CA TYR A 73 -6.41 -7.26 4.04
C TYR A 73 -6.00 -6.21 5.07
N LEU A 74 -4.93 -5.47 4.81
CA LEU A 74 -4.47 -4.39 5.69
C LEU A 74 -5.49 -3.26 5.77
N ALA A 75 -6.11 -2.91 4.65
CA ALA A 75 -7.15 -1.88 4.60
C ALA A 75 -8.37 -2.25 5.45
N GLU A 76 -8.73 -3.53 5.48
CA GLU A 76 -9.82 -4.05 6.32
C GLU A 76 -9.46 -4.08 7.82
N SER A 77 -8.16 -4.06 8.13
CA SER A 77 -7.66 -4.22 9.50
C SER A 77 -7.62 -2.93 10.31
N VAL A 78 -7.76 -1.77 9.67
CA VAL A 78 -7.69 -0.46 10.33
C VAL A 78 -8.83 0.44 9.85
N ASP A 79 -9.13 1.47 10.63
CA ASP A 79 -10.20 2.44 10.37
C ASP A 79 -9.69 3.75 9.75
N ILE A 80 -8.46 3.77 9.28
CA ILE A 80 -7.90 4.93 8.57
C ILE A 80 -7.67 4.58 7.09
N PRO A 81 -7.69 5.59 6.20
CA PRO A 81 -7.51 5.34 4.78
C PRO A 81 -6.17 4.69 4.44
N ILE A 82 -6.21 3.72 3.56
CA ILE A 82 -5.02 3.11 2.95
C ILE A 82 -4.93 3.61 1.51
N GLU A 83 -3.77 4.17 1.18
CA GLU A 83 -3.39 4.56 -0.16
C GLU A 83 -2.44 3.52 -0.72
N TYR A 84 -2.61 3.15 -2.00
CA TYR A 84 -1.84 2.07 -2.61
C TYR A 84 -1.22 2.51 -3.93
N SER A 85 0.05 2.20 -4.13
CA SER A 85 0.75 2.40 -5.38
C SER A 85 1.42 1.13 -5.87
N ALA A 86 1.37 0.93 -7.18
CA ALA A 86 1.94 -0.21 -7.86
C ALA A 86 2.16 0.14 -9.32
N GLU A 87 2.84 -0.72 -10.04
CA GLU A 87 2.87 -0.67 -11.50
C GLU A 87 1.57 -1.30 -12.01
N PHE A 88 0.61 -0.46 -12.38
CA PHE A 88 -0.66 -0.91 -12.93
C PHE A 88 -0.57 -1.03 -14.45
N TYR A 89 -1.16 -2.08 -15.00
CA TYR A 89 -1.18 -2.34 -16.44
C TYR A 89 -2.58 -2.19 -17.03
N GLU A 90 -3.61 -2.33 -16.22
CA GLU A 90 -5.00 -2.27 -16.64
C GLU A 90 -5.85 -1.49 -15.63
N ILE A 91 -6.82 -0.73 -16.14
CA ILE A 91 -7.75 0.04 -15.30
C ILE A 91 -8.57 -0.87 -14.38
N GLU A 92 -8.89 -2.07 -14.82
CA GLU A 92 -9.69 -3.01 -14.03
C GLU A 92 -8.98 -3.41 -12.73
N GLU A 93 -7.67 -3.50 -12.71
CA GLU A 93 -6.90 -3.75 -11.49
C GLU A 93 -7.19 -2.66 -10.44
N CYS A 94 -7.21 -1.40 -10.87
CA CYS A 94 -7.51 -0.26 -10.01
C CYS A 94 -8.95 -0.30 -9.50
N ARG A 95 -9.90 -0.63 -10.37
CA ARG A 95 -11.32 -0.69 -10.01
C ARG A 95 -11.56 -1.76 -8.94
N VAL A 96 -10.97 -2.94 -9.10
CA VAL A 96 -11.08 -4.02 -8.12
C VAL A 96 -10.57 -3.59 -6.76
N LEU A 97 -9.41 -2.94 -6.71
CA LEU A 97 -8.83 -2.47 -5.45
C LEU A 97 -9.68 -1.39 -4.77
N LEU A 98 -10.17 -0.42 -5.53
CA LEU A 98 -11.04 0.63 -5.01
C LEU A 98 -12.36 0.06 -4.47
N ASN A 99 -12.94 -0.91 -5.14
CA ASN A 99 -14.14 -1.60 -4.67
C ASN A 99 -13.88 -2.52 -3.47
N SER A 100 -12.64 -2.89 -3.22
CA SER A 100 -12.24 -3.77 -2.11
C SER A 100 -11.85 -3.03 -0.83
N GLY A 101 -11.91 -1.70 -0.82
CA GLY A 101 -11.65 -0.91 0.37
C GLY A 101 -10.36 -0.09 0.37
N ILE A 102 -9.57 -0.18 -0.68
CA ILE A 102 -8.44 0.75 -0.88
C ILE A 102 -9.04 2.13 -1.15
N TYR A 103 -8.63 3.12 -0.36
CA TYR A 103 -9.24 4.44 -0.41
C TYR A 103 -8.71 5.31 -1.55
N ARG A 104 -7.42 5.21 -1.87
CA ARG A 104 -6.77 5.95 -2.95
C ARG A 104 -5.79 5.07 -3.69
N ILE A 105 -5.74 5.27 -5.00
CA ILE A 105 -4.75 4.64 -5.88
C ILE A 105 -3.83 5.72 -6.41
N VAL A 106 -2.53 5.46 -6.38
CA VAL A 106 -1.53 6.30 -7.03
C VAL A 106 -1.15 5.61 -8.34
N LEU A 107 -1.50 6.25 -9.45
CA LEU A 107 -1.27 5.68 -10.77
C LEU A 107 0.15 5.95 -11.24
N ASN A 108 0.70 4.96 -11.91
CA ASN A 108 1.96 5.02 -12.64
C ASN A 108 1.75 5.57 -14.07
N GLU A 109 2.55 5.13 -15.02
CA GLU A 109 2.48 5.54 -16.43
C GLU A 109 1.15 5.13 -17.13
N LEU A 110 0.34 4.28 -16.53
CA LEU A 110 -0.98 3.94 -17.04
C LEU A 110 -1.84 5.19 -17.27
N SER A 111 -1.66 6.23 -16.47
CA SER A 111 -2.36 7.50 -16.62
C SER A 111 -2.08 8.18 -17.97
N ILE A 112 -0.92 7.92 -18.56
CA ILE A 112 -0.53 8.43 -19.89
C ILE A 112 -0.92 7.43 -20.98
N ALA A 113 -0.77 6.13 -20.70
CA ALA A 113 -1.07 5.07 -21.68
C ALA A 113 -2.57 4.92 -21.95
N ASP A 114 -3.42 5.13 -20.95
CA ASP A 114 -4.88 5.03 -21.08
C ASP A 114 -5.60 6.18 -20.37
N PRO A 115 -5.48 7.41 -20.89
CA PRO A 115 -6.08 8.58 -20.24
C PRO A 115 -7.62 8.55 -20.24
N ILE A 116 -8.24 7.89 -21.23
CA ILE A 116 -9.71 7.76 -21.30
C ILE A 116 -10.21 6.84 -20.18
N GLY A 117 -9.55 5.71 -20.00
CA GLY A 117 -9.88 4.76 -18.93
C GLY A 117 -9.69 5.38 -17.54
N VAL A 118 -8.62 6.14 -17.35
CA VAL A 118 -8.37 6.86 -16.10
C VAL A 118 -9.45 7.89 -15.83
N ARG A 119 -9.88 8.65 -16.83
CA ARG A 119 -10.97 9.62 -16.67
C ARG A 119 -12.26 8.94 -16.23
N LYS A 120 -12.62 7.82 -16.87
CA LYS A 120 -13.81 7.05 -16.48
C LYS A 120 -13.72 6.54 -15.05
N LEU A 121 -12.55 6.08 -14.66
CA LEU A 121 -12.32 5.61 -13.29
C LEU A 121 -12.50 6.75 -12.27
N ILE A 122 -11.98 7.93 -12.57
CA ILE A 122 -12.14 9.12 -11.72
C ILE A 122 -13.61 9.50 -11.59
N GLU A 123 -14.37 9.44 -12.68
CA GLU A 123 -15.81 9.76 -12.68
C GLU A 123 -16.62 8.74 -11.88
N GLU A 124 -16.20 7.48 -11.85
CA GLU A 124 -16.87 6.38 -11.13
C GLU A 124 -16.69 6.49 -9.61
N PHE A 125 -15.54 6.95 -9.16
CA PHE A 125 -15.20 7.09 -7.74
C PHE A 125 -14.98 8.55 -7.36
#